data_2c714b0ae1be7491d219616c932d4cd2
#
_entry.id   2c714b0ae1be7491d219616c932d4cd2
#
_cell.length_a   1.000
_cell.length_b   1.000
_cell.length_c   1.000
_cell.angle_alpha   90.00
_cell.angle_beta   90.00
_cell.angle_gamma   90.00
#
_symmetry.space_group_name_H-M   'P 1'
#
loop_
_entity.id
_entity.type
_entity.pdbx_description
1 polymer ?
#
loop_
_entity_poly.entity_id
_entity_poly.type
_entity_poly.pdbx_seq_one_letter_code
_entity_poly.pdbx_strand_id
1 'polypeptide(L)'
;LLLGVFGFARPATNGVDAGSKAVVVLAIDVSLSMSAVDVEPSRIEVAKDAALRFVAKAPNNTLIGVVAFDSNARQIIAATDNKAAISRVVTALQPGTGTAIGEAIYAALDTISSAVDPSGDTKNAGTIILLSDGTTTTGRPDTEAAAEAQSLGVKINTIAFGTQDGTVTTPDGQVVPVPPDEQALSNIADVARGKSFTAATAKDLQAI
;
A
#
# COMPACT_ATOMS: atom_id res chain seq x y z
N LEU A 1 -19.14 -54.18 -42.82
CA LEU A 1 -18.75 -54.15 -41.41
C LEU A 1 -18.12 -52.78 -41.10
N LEU A 2 -18.92 -51.86 -40.54
CA LEU A 2 -18.44 -50.56 -40.15
C LEU A 2 -18.07 -50.61 -38.63
N LEU A 3 -16.78 -50.49 -38.30
CA LEU A 3 -16.33 -50.29 -36.93
C LEU A 3 -16.41 -48.80 -36.61
N GLY A 4 -17.35 -48.42 -35.75
CA GLY A 4 -17.42 -47.07 -35.17
C GLY A 4 -16.36 -46.91 -34.08
N VAL A 5 -15.46 -45.92 -34.26
CA VAL A 5 -14.52 -45.50 -33.24
C VAL A 5 -15.25 -44.52 -32.31
N PHE A 6 -15.62 -44.97 -31.11
CA PHE A 6 -16.10 -44.11 -30.05
C PHE A 6 -14.90 -43.34 -29.46
N GLY A 7 -14.72 -42.09 -29.87
CA GLY A 7 -13.82 -41.16 -29.24
C GLY A 7 -14.40 -40.75 -27.89
N PHE A 8 -13.78 -41.22 -26.79
CA PHE A 8 -14.04 -40.68 -25.45
C PHE A 8 -13.47 -39.26 -25.39
N ALA A 9 -14.35 -38.26 -25.54
CA ALA A 9 -14.04 -36.90 -25.12
C ALA A 9 -13.85 -36.91 -23.59
N ARG A 10 -12.61 -36.81 -23.15
CA ARG A 10 -12.32 -36.49 -21.74
C ARG A 10 -12.88 -35.10 -21.48
N PRO A 11 -13.77 -34.87 -20.48
CA PRO A 11 -14.08 -33.53 -20.05
C PRO A 11 -12.77 -32.94 -19.52
N ALA A 12 -12.36 -31.80 -20.10
CA ALA A 12 -11.33 -30.97 -19.51
C ALA A 12 -11.90 -30.49 -18.17
N THR A 13 -11.51 -31.15 -17.11
CA THR A 13 -11.64 -30.55 -15.77
C THR A 13 -10.75 -29.33 -15.81
N ASN A 14 -11.35 -28.15 -15.92
CA ASN A 14 -10.70 -26.94 -15.53
C ASN A 14 -10.28 -27.16 -14.07
N GLY A 15 -9.00 -27.52 -13.88
CA GLY A 15 -8.38 -27.46 -12.58
C GLY A 15 -8.58 -26.04 -12.12
N VAL A 16 -9.34 -25.87 -11.05
CA VAL A 16 -9.29 -24.66 -10.25
C VAL A 16 -7.86 -24.68 -9.74
N ASP A 17 -6.96 -23.92 -10.39
CA ASP A 17 -5.68 -23.61 -9.82
C ASP A 17 -5.99 -23.15 -8.39
N ALA A 18 -5.40 -23.82 -7.41
CA ALA A 18 -5.40 -23.33 -6.04
C ALA A 18 -4.66 -21.99 -6.11
N GLY A 19 -5.42 -20.92 -6.41
CA GLY A 19 -4.90 -19.66 -6.87
C GLY A 19 -3.91 -19.12 -5.87
N SER A 20 -2.75 -18.71 -6.35
CA SER A 20 -1.79 -17.95 -5.56
C SER A 20 -2.54 -16.81 -4.87
N LYS A 21 -2.41 -16.74 -3.53
CA LYS A 21 -3.06 -15.67 -2.75
C LYS A 21 -2.49 -14.33 -3.22
N ALA A 22 -3.36 -13.37 -3.52
CA ALA A 22 -2.93 -12.02 -3.81
C ALA A 22 -2.26 -11.43 -2.56
N VAL A 23 -1.09 -10.80 -2.72
CA VAL A 23 -0.38 -10.13 -1.63
C VAL A 23 -0.53 -8.62 -1.80
N VAL A 24 -1.00 -7.93 -0.76
CA VAL A 24 -1.10 -6.48 -0.71
C VAL A 24 -0.32 -5.97 0.50
N VAL A 25 0.50 -4.94 0.33
CA VAL A 25 1.16 -4.27 1.45
C VAL A 25 0.64 -2.85 1.56
N LEU A 26 0.12 -2.52 2.74
CA LEU A 26 -0.26 -1.16 3.12
C LEU A 26 0.99 -0.47 3.68
N ALA A 27 1.55 0.48 2.94
CA ALA A 27 2.64 1.34 3.39
C ALA A 27 2.04 2.66 3.89
N ILE A 28 2.06 2.87 5.20
CA ILE A 28 1.35 3.97 5.87
C ILE A 28 2.37 4.96 6.42
N ASP A 29 2.28 6.19 5.93
CA ASP A 29 3.04 7.33 6.43
C ASP A 29 2.56 7.69 7.85
N VAL A 30 3.51 7.71 8.77
CA VAL A 30 3.29 8.17 10.14
C VAL A 30 4.16 9.39 10.47
N SER A 31 4.60 10.14 9.47
CA SER A 31 5.36 11.39 9.64
C SER A 31 4.56 12.45 10.41
N LEU A 32 5.27 13.48 10.90
CA LEU A 32 4.64 14.56 11.65
C LEU A 32 3.60 15.31 10.81
N SER A 33 3.82 15.52 9.52
CA SER A 33 2.87 16.17 8.59
C SER A 33 1.53 15.47 8.53
N MET A 34 1.51 14.15 8.73
CA MET A 34 0.27 13.36 8.81
C MET A 34 -0.55 13.64 10.08
N SER A 35 -0.01 14.39 11.05
CA SER A 35 -0.78 14.89 12.20
C SER A 35 -1.58 16.16 11.89
N ALA A 36 -1.44 16.74 10.70
CA ALA A 36 -2.22 17.91 10.29
C ALA A 36 -3.73 17.60 10.32
N VAL A 37 -4.51 18.63 10.69
CA VAL A 37 -5.97 18.53 10.88
C VAL A 37 -6.75 19.23 9.76
N ASP A 38 -6.11 19.50 8.66
CA ASP A 38 -6.74 20.03 7.45
C ASP A 38 -7.68 19.01 6.78
N VAL A 39 -7.54 17.74 7.15
CA VAL A 39 -8.49 16.64 6.88
C VAL A 39 -8.94 16.08 8.23
N GLU A 40 -10.23 16.20 8.55
CA GLU A 40 -10.75 15.77 9.85
C GLU A 40 -10.86 14.25 10.01
N PRO A 41 -10.47 13.70 11.18
CA PRO A 41 -9.93 14.35 12.37
C PRO A 41 -8.44 14.71 12.28
N SER A 42 -7.67 14.03 11.48
CA SER A 42 -6.30 14.31 11.03
C SER A 42 -5.96 13.41 9.84
N ARG A 43 -4.92 13.76 9.06
CA ARG A 43 -4.49 12.96 7.90
C ARG A 43 -4.21 11.51 8.29
N ILE A 44 -3.50 11.28 9.41
CA ILE A 44 -3.15 9.93 9.86
C ILE A 44 -4.39 9.13 10.27
N GLU A 45 -5.36 9.74 10.93
CA GLU A 45 -6.59 9.02 11.31
C GLU A 45 -7.44 8.67 10.08
N VAL A 46 -7.48 9.55 9.09
CA VAL A 46 -8.15 9.26 7.81
C VAL A 46 -7.41 8.17 7.04
N ALA A 47 -6.08 8.18 7.03
CA ALA A 47 -5.27 7.13 6.42
C ALA A 47 -5.48 5.76 7.12
N LYS A 48 -5.55 5.74 8.46
CA LYS A 48 -5.90 4.53 9.23
C LYS A 48 -7.30 4.02 8.86
N ASP A 49 -8.31 4.91 8.80
CA ASP A 49 -9.67 4.53 8.42
C ASP A 49 -9.72 3.94 7.00
N ALA A 50 -9.00 4.55 6.04
CA ALA A 50 -8.85 4.02 4.69
C ALA A 50 -8.26 2.60 4.69
N ALA A 51 -7.17 2.40 5.43
CA ALA A 51 -6.52 1.10 5.57
C ALA A 51 -7.45 0.06 6.20
N LEU A 52 -8.17 0.41 7.27
CA LEU A 52 -9.13 -0.46 7.95
C LEU A 52 -10.31 -0.85 7.04
N ARG A 53 -10.83 0.10 6.26
CA ARG A 53 -11.89 -0.17 5.26
C ARG A 53 -11.41 -1.11 4.17
N PHE A 54 -10.18 -0.89 3.67
CA PHE A 54 -9.56 -1.81 2.71
C PHE A 54 -9.47 -3.22 3.29
N VAL A 55 -8.92 -3.37 4.49
CA VAL A 55 -8.80 -4.67 5.19
C VAL A 55 -10.16 -5.35 5.34
N ALA A 56 -11.18 -4.61 5.75
CA ALA A 56 -12.53 -5.16 5.93
C ALA A 56 -13.12 -5.70 4.61
N LYS A 57 -12.95 -4.94 3.51
CA LYS A 57 -13.50 -5.27 2.17
C LYS A 57 -12.66 -6.27 1.38
N ALA A 58 -11.39 -6.46 1.73
CA ALA A 58 -10.48 -7.37 1.02
C ALA A 58 -11.03 -8.80 0.99
N PRO A 59 -10.92 -9.51 -0.14
CA PRO A 59 -11.28 -10.92 -0.24
C PRO A 59 -10.53 -11.79 0.78
N ASN A 60 -11.14 -12.89 1.22
CA ASN A 60 -10.55 -13.77 2.24
C ASN A 60 -9.28 -14.50 1.78
N ASN A 61 -9.01 -14.54 0.46
CA ASN A 61 -7.79 -15.12 -0.12
C ASN A 61 -6.69 -14.07 -0.35
N THR A 62 -6.79 -12.87 0.24
CA THR A 62 -5.77 -11.82 0.17
C THR A 62 -4.91 -11.85 1.43
N LEU A 63 -3.58 -11.90 1.25
CA LEU A 63 -2.62 -11.66 2.32
C LEU A 63 -2.30 -10.16 2.38
N ILE A 64 -2.41 -9.57 3.56
CA ILE A 64 -2.16 -8.13 3.75
C ILE A 64 -1.02 -7.96 4.74
N GLY A 65 0.06 -7.30 4.31
CA GLY A 65 1.13 -6.81 5.17
C GLY A 65 0.94 -5.33 5.51
N VAL A 66 1.57 -4.88 6.59
CA VAL A 66 1.60 -3.44 6.96
C VAL A 66 3.04 -3.01 7.20
N VAL A 67 3.43 -1.97 6.51
CA VAL A 67 4.66 -1.21 6.72
C VAL A 67 4.26 0.18 7.22
N ALA A 68 4.84 0.66 8.31
CA ALA A 68 4.75 2.04 8.72
C ALA A 68 6.09 2.73 8.48
N PHE A 69 6.06 3.99 8.10
CA PHE A 69 7.27 4.75 7.85
C PHE A 69 7.18 6.19 8.34
N ASP A 70 8.29 6.63 8.87
CA ASP A 70 8.64 7.99 9.24
C ASP A 70 10.03 8.29 8.63
N SER A 71 11.02 8.72 9.40
CA SER A 71 12.42 8.79 8.98
C SER A 71 13.02 7.41 8.60
N ASN A 72 12.36 6.33 8.98
CA ASN A 72 12.70 4.94 8.66
C ASN A 72 11.44 4.16 8.29
N ALA A 73 11.60 3.02 7.62
CA ALA A 73 10.50 2.11 7.34
C ALA A 73 10.60 0.86 8.22
N ARG A 74 9.44 0.40 8.72
CA ARG A 74 9.34 -0.79 9.57
C ARG A 74 8.18 -1.67 9.13
N GLN A 75 8.45 -2.94 8.91
CA GLN A 75 7.37 -3.93 8.78
C GLN A 75 6.70 -4.10 10.14
N ILE A 76 5.43 -3.72 10.24
CA ILE A 76 4.64 -3.81 11.48
C ILE A 76 4.01 -5.20 11.61
N ILE A 77 3.56 -5.75 10.49
CA ILE A 77 3.05 -7.14 10.43
C ILE A 77 3.37 -7.72 9.05
N ALA A 78 3.84 -8.96 9.02
CA ALA A 78 4.03 -9.72 7.79
C ALA A 78 2.69 -9.99 7.10
N ALA A 79 2.72 -10.27 5.80
CA ALA A 79 1.51 -10.53 5.04
C ALA A 79 0.73 -11.72 5.62
N THR A 80 -0.52 -11.46 6.01
CA THR A 80 -1.43 -12.42 6.68
C THR A 80 -2.88 -12.17 6.24
N ASP A 81 -3.74 -13.18 6.38
CA ASP A 81 -5.19 -13.08 6.20
C ASP A 81 -5.94 -12.78 7.53
N ASN A 82 -5.22 -12.65 8.64
CA ASN A 82 -5.79 -12.32 9.94
C ASN A 82 -6.18 -10.84 10.04
N LYS A 83 -7.37 -10.50 9.53
CA LYS A 83 -7.89 -9.13 9.52
C LYS A 83 -7.93 -8.47 10.90
N ALA A 84 -8.18 -9.24 11.98
CA ALA A 84 -8.22 -8.70 13.33
C ALA A 84 -6.82 -8.27 13.82
N ALA A 85 -5.77 -9.06 13.49
CA ALA A 85 -4.40 -8.71 13.81
C ALA A 85 -3.96 -7.46 13.04
N ILE A 86 -4.27 -7.39 11.73
CA ILE A 86 -3.97 -6.24 10.89
C ILE A 86 -4.65 -4.98 11.44
N SER A 87 -5.95 -5.05 11.72
CA SER A 87 -6.71 -3.89 12.24
C SER A 87 -6.13 -3.37 13.56
N ARG A 88 -5.71 -4.27 14.45
CA ARG A 88 -5.09 -3.90 15.73
C ARG A 88 -3.80 -3.11 15.54
N VAL A 89 -2.91 -3.56 14.64
CA VAL A 89 -1.63 -2.86 14.42
C VAL A 89 -1.83 -1.53 13.70
N VAL A 90 -2.75 -1.44 12.73
CA VAL A 90 -3.07 -0.17 12.06
C VAL A 90 -3.61 0.85 13.05
N THR A 91 -4.55 0.46 13.93
CA THR A 91 -5.12 1.36 14.95
C THR A 91 -4.04 1.87 15.93
N ALA A 92 -3.04 1.05 16.23
CA ALA A 92 -1.98 1.37 17.19
C ALA A 92 -0.86 2.26 16.61
N LEU A 93 -0.85 2.58 15.31
CA LEU A 93 0.17 3.44 14.71
C LEU A 93 0.18 4.82 15.36
N GLN A 94 1.37 5.37 15.58
CA GLN A 94 1.58 6.68 16.21
C GLN A 94 2.46 7.54 15.31
N PRO A 95 2.26 8.87 15.31
CA PRO A 95 3.09 9.80 14.57
C PRO A 95 4.56 9.73 14.98
N GLY A 96 5.44 9.82 13.98
CA GLY A 96 6.90 9.93 14.11
C GLY A 96 7.44 11.19 13.43
N THR A 97 8.71 11.22 13.10
CA THR A 97 9.39 12.38 12.50
C THR A 97 10.08 11.98 11.20
N GLY A 98 10.09 12.89 10.22
CA GLY A 98 10.67 12.65 8.90
C GLY A 98 9.80 11.73 8.03
N THR A 99 10.19 11.57 6.76
CA THR A 99 9.42 10.80 5.76
C THR A 99 10.39 10.11 4.80
N ALA A 100 10.38 8.78 4.75
CA ALA A 100 11.28 7.96 3.95
C ALA A 100 10.48 7.03 3.01
N ILE A 101 9.86 7.59 1.96
CA ILE A 101 9.00 6.84 1.03
C ILE A 101 9.79 5.74 0.31
N GLY A 102 11.02 6.02 -0.16
CA GLY A 102 11.83 5.01 -0.82
C GLY A 102 12.08 3.79 0.07
N GLU A 103 12.41 4.01 1.36
CA GLU A 103 12.58 2.92 2.33
C GLU A 103 11.28 2.15 2.56
N ALA A 104 10.13 2.83 2.57
CA ALA A 104 8.82 2.20 2.72
C ALA A 104 8.51 1.27 1.55
N ILE A 105 8.84 1.67 0.31
CA ILE A 105 8.65 0.85 -0.88
C ILE A 105 9.54 -0.40 -0.80
N TYR A 106 10.83 -0.25 -0.46
CA TYR A 106 11.73 -1.40 -0.31
C TYR A 106 11.26 -2.37 0.79
N ALA A 107 10.87 -1.87 1.97
CA ALA A 107 10.32 -2.70 3.04
C ALA A 107 9.04 -3.43 2.63
N ALA A 108 8.20 -2.79 1.80
CA ALA A 108 7.01 -3.40 1.25
C ALA A 108 7.35 -4.49 0.22
N LEU A 109 8.36 -4.29 -0.63
CA LEU A 109 8.86 -5.30 -1.56
C LEU A 109 9.41 -6.51 -0.83
N ASP A 110 10.19 -6.31 0.23
CA ASP A 110 10.70 -7.39 1.09
C ASP A 110 9.53 -8.17 1.74
N THR A 111 8.49 -7.46 2.19
CA THR A 111 7.28 -8.08 2.77
C THR A 111 6.55 -8.94 1.74
N ILE A 112 6.42 -8.46 0.48
CA ILE A 112 5.81 -9.21 -0.62
C ILE A 112 6.66 -10.45 -0.94
N SER A 113 7.97 -10.28 -1.12
CA SER A 113 8.86 -11.39 -1.49
C SER A 113 8.89 -12.51 -0.45
N SER A 114 8.77 -12.14 0.83
CA SER A 114 8.71 -13.09 1.95
C SER A 114 7.39 -13.85 2.03
N ALA A 115 6.32 -13.34 1.42
CA ALA A 115 4.99 -13.94 1.43
C ALA A 115 4.71 -14.84 0.22
N VAL A 116 5.51 -14.72 -0.84
CA VAL A 116 5.34 -15.50 -2.06
C VAL A 116 6.12 -16.81 -1.92
N ASP A 117 5.50 -17.94 -2.28
CA ASP A 117 6.16 -19.25 -2.31
C ASP A 117 7.36 -19.19 -3.28
N PRO A 118 8.58 -19.60 -2.86
CA PRO A 118 9.75 -19.63 -3.74
C PRO A 118 9.59 -20.48 -5.02
N SER A 119 8.62 -21.39 -5.05
CA SER A 119 8.26 -22.20 -6.23
C SER A 119 7.23 -21.51 -7.13
N GLY A 120 6.67 -20.37 -6.74
CA GLY A 120 5.65 -19.62 -7.46
C GLY A 120 6.23 -18.63 -8.47
N ASP A 121 5.51 -18.40 -9.57
CA ASP A 121 5.84 -17.35 -10.54
C ASP A 121 5.62 -15.99 -9.89
N THR A 122 6.71 -15.29 -9.52
CA THR A 122 6.68 -14.01 -8.80
C THR A 122 6.22 -12.83 -9.68
N LYS A 123 6.06 -13.03 -10.97
CA LYS A 123 5.58 -12.00 -11.88
C LYS A 123 4.10 -11.70 -11.62
N ASN A 124 3.81 -10.50 -11.11
CA ASN A 124 2.49 -9.98 -10.71
C ASN A 124 1.99 -10.44 -9.33
N ALA A 125 2.89 -10.83 -8.43
CA ALA A 125 2.50 -11.42 -7.15
C ALA A 125 2.04 -10.42 -6.09
N GLY A 126 2.22 -9.10 -6.27
CA GLY A 126 1.93 -8.15 -5.19
C GLY A 126 1.52 -6.75 -5.65
N THR A 127 0.89 -6.04 -4.73
CA THR A 127 0.51 -4.62 -4.89
C THR A 127 0.86 -3.87 -3.61
N ILE A 128 1.46 -2.70 -3.74
CA ILE A 128 1.68 -1.75 -2.65
C ILE A 128 0.58 -0.68 -2.71
N ILE A 129 -0.02 -0.35 -1.58
CA ILE A 129 -0.88 0.82 -1.40
C ILE A 129 -0.13 1.76 -0.48
N LEU A 130 0.38 2.85 -1.05
CA LEU A 130 1.13 3.88 -0.34
C LEU A 130 0.19 5.00 0.09
N LEU A 131 0.10 5.23 1.40
CA LEU A 131 -0.74 6.25 2.02
C LEU A 131 0.17 7.30 2.64
N SER A 132 0.23 8.51 2.04
CA SER A 132 1.17 9.56 2.45
C SER A 132 0.67 10.94 2.03
N ASP A 133 1.32 12.00 2.48
CA ASP A 133 1.19 13.34 1.92
C ASP A 133 2.30 13.65 0.85
N GLY A 134 3.22 12.72 0.61
CA GLY A 134 4.10 12.70 -0.55
C GLY A 134 5.42 13.44 -0.44
N THR A 135 5.75 14.05 0.70
CA THR A 135 7.01 14.78 0.84
C THR A 135 8.11 13.91 1.44
N THR A 136 9.01 13.37 0.60
CA THR A 136 10.19 12.63 1.06
C THR A 136 11.24 13.57 1.63
N THR A 137 11.72 13.32 2.84
CA THR A 137 12.73 14.14 3.53
C THR A 137 14.05 13.40 3.79
N THR A 138 14.06 12.08 3.71
CA THR A 138 15.22 11.25 4.00
C THR A 138 15.13 9.88 3.31
N GLY A 139 16.21 9.11 3.34
CA GLY A 139 16.27 7.76 2.78
C GLY A 139 16.65 7.71 1.30
N ARG A 140 16.50 6.53 0.70
CA ARG A 140 16.76 6.31 -0.73
C ARG A 140 15.70 7.00 -1.59
N PRO A 141 16.05 7.39 -2.84
CA PRO A 141 15.10 8.01 -3.76
C PRO A 141 13.86 7.14 -3.99
N ASP A 142 12.70 7.74 -3.89
CA ASP A 142 11.40 7.09 -4.10
C ASP A 142 11.20 6.62 -5.54
N THR A 143 11.73 7.39 -6.51
CA THR A 143 11.69 7.03 -7.94
C THR A 143 12.52 5.79 -8.26
N GLU A 144 13.67 5.59 -7.60
CA GLU A 144 14.48 4.36 -7.74
C GLU A 144 13.74 3.17 -7.15
N ALA A 145 13.14 3.33 -5.97
CA ALA A 145 12.33 2.29 -5.35
C ALA A 145 11.10 1.91 -6.17
N ALA A 146 10.44 2.90 -6.80
CA ALA A 146 9.33 2.67 -7.72
C ALA A 146 9.76 1.93 -8.99
N ALA A 147 10.94 2.25 -9.53
CA ALA A 147 11.51 1.53 -10.67
C ALA A 147 11.86 0.07 -10.31
N GLU A 148 12.36 -0.18 -9.11
CA GLU A 148 12.59 -1.54 -8.62
C GLU A 148 11.27 -2.32 -8.50
N ALA A 149 10.22 -1.71 -7.93
CA ALA A 149 8.89 -2.32 -7.88
C ALA A 149 8.38 -2.68 -9.28
N GLN A 150 8.55 -1.78 -10.24
CA GLN A 150 8.19 -2.04 -11.64
C GLN A 150 8.97 -3.24 -12.21
N SER A 151 10.28 -3.32 -11.95
CA SER A 151 11.13 -4.41 -12.44
C SER A 151 10.68 -5.77 -11.93
N LEU A 152 10.18 -5.82 -10.69
CA LEU A 152 9.63 -6.99 -10.02
C LEU A 152 8.15 -7.25 -10.37
N GLY A 153 7.52 -6.42 -11.20
CA GLY A 153 6.12 -6.56 -11.57
C GLY A 153 5.14 -6.16 -10.45
N VAL A 154 5.61 -5.51 -9.38
CA VAL A 154 4.81 -5.02 -8.26
C VAL A 154 4.25 -3.64 -8.61
N LYS A 155 2.93 -3.47 -8.50
CA LYS A 155 2.27 -2.18 -8.71
C LYS A 155 2.25 -1.37 -7.43
N ILE A 156 2.40 -0.04 -7.56
CA ILE A 156 2.23 0.89 -6.43
C ILE A 156 1.04 1.80 -6.73
N ASN A 157 -0.02 1.66 -5.94
CA ASN A 157 -1.10 2.64 -5.93
C ASN A 157 -0.83 3.63 -4.80
N THR A 158 -1.04 4.92 -5.05
CA THR A 158 -0.80 5.98 -4.07
C THR A 158 -2.10 6.68 -3.69
N ILE A 159 -2.22 7.05 -2.43
CA ILE A 159 -3.32 7.87 -1.91
C ILE A 159 -2.68 9.07 -1.20
N ALA A 160 -2.86 10.26 -1.79
CA ALA A 160 -2.40 11.52 -1.22
C ALA A 160 -3.40 12.04 -0.20
N PHE A 161 -2.93 12.43 0.99
CA PHE A 161 -3.75 13.04 2.03
C PHE A 161 -3.34 14.48 2.26
N GLY A 162 -4.31 15.36 2.46
CA GLY A 162 -4.09 16.76 2.84
C GLY A 162 -4.65 17.76 1.84
N THR A 163 -4.55 19.03 2.20
CA THR A 163 -4.93 20.17 1.40
C THR A 163 -3.75 21.14 1.27
N GLN A 164 -3.81 22.07 0.31
CA GLN A 164 -2.74 23.06 0.08
C GLN A 164 -2.54 24.01 1.28
N ASP A 165 -3.55 24.16 2.14
CA ASP A 165 -3.53 25.02 3.32
C ASP A 165 -3.15 24.25 4.60
N GLY A 166 -2.76 22.97 4.47
CA GLY A 166 -2.39 22.12 5.59
C GLY A 166 -1.22 22.67 6.39
N THR A 167 -1.36 22.68 7.73
CA THR A 167 -0.30 23.08 8.66
C THR A 167 -0.16 22.09 9.80
N VAL A 168 1.03 22.02 10.38
CA VAL A 168 1.30 21.23 11.57
C VAL A 168 2.03 22.10 12.61
N THR A 169 1.77 21.85 13.88
CA THR A 169 2.53 22.46 14.98
C THR A 169 3.65 21.52 15.39
N THR A 170 4.88 21.98 15.27
CA THR A 170 6.08 21.23 15.68
C THR A 170 6.20 21.17 17.21
N PRO A 171 7.00 20.25 17.79
CA PRO A 171 7.16 20.13 19.24
C PRO A 171 7.69 21.38 19.94
N ASP A 172 8.39 22.26 19.22
CA ASP A 172 8.86 23.57 19.70
C ASP A 172 7.80 24.68 19.55
N GLY A 173 6.59 24.34 19.10
CA GLY A 173 5.46 25.26 19.02
C GLY A 173 5.38 26.08 17.73
N GLN A 174 6.22 25.84 16.73
CA GLN A 174 6.15 26.52 15.45
C GLN A 174 5.05 25.94 14.56
N VAL A 175 4.32 26.79 13.85
CA VAL A 175 3.36 26.36 12.82
C VAL A 175 4.04 26.33 11.47
N VAL A 176 4.10 25.15 10.86
CA VAL A 176 4.79 24.91 9.59
C VAL A 176 3.78 24.48 8.54
N PRO A 177 3.77 25.11 7.34
CA PRO A 177 2.97 24.62 6.21
C PRO A 177 3.43 23.23 5.76
N VAL A 178 2.49 22.36 5.48
CA VAL A 178 2.72 20.98 5.01
C VAL A 178 1.78 20.63 3.83
N PRO A 179 1.88 21.36 2.70
CA PRO A 179 1.09 21.05 1.53
C PRO A 179 1.44 19.63 1.02
N PRO A 180 0.46 18.84 0.54
CA PRO A 180 0.76 17.52 -0.01
C PRO A 180 1.50 17.64 -1.35
N ASP A 181 2.44 16.73 -1.61
CA ASP A 181 3.12 16.59 -2.89
C ASP A 181 2.45 15.50 -3.74
N GLU A 182 1.28 15.82 -4.27
CA GLU A 182 0.51 14.92 -5.13
C GLU A 182 1.28 14.53 -6.39
N GLN A 183 2.15 15.42 -6.91
CA GLN A 183 2.94 15.15 -8.09
C GLN A 183 3.99 14.07 -7.84
N ALA A 184 4.67 14.10 -6.69
CA ALA A 184 5.63 13.06 -6.30
C ALA A 184 4.94 11.71 -6.20
N LEU A 185 3.77 11.65 -5.53
CA LEU A 185 2.99 10.41 -5.41
C LEU A 185 2.46 9.91 -6.76
N SER A 186 2.02 10.80 -7.65
CA SER A 186 1.61 10.44 -9.00
C SER A 186 2.78 9.86 -9.80
N ASN A 187 3.97 10.47 -9.72
CA ASN A 187 5.16 9.96 -10.40
C ASN A 187 5.54 8.54 -9.92
N ILE A 188 5.47 8.28 -8.61
CA ILE A 188 5.71 6.94 -8.05
C ILE A 188 4.72 5.92 -8.63
N ALA A 189 3.43 6.27 -8.65
CA ALA A 189 2.39 5.40 -9.19
C ALA A 189 2.60 5.12 -10.69
N ASP A 190 2.89 6.16 -11.47
CA ASP A 190 3.11 6.05 -12.92
C ASP A 190 4.31 5.16 -13.24
N VAL A 191 5.45 5.36 -12.56
CA VAL A 191 6.65 4.51 -12.71
C VAL A 191 6.31 3.06 -12.40
N ALA A 192 5.60 2.78 -11.31
CA ALA A 192 5.25 1.42 -10.89
C ALA A 192 3.96 0.87 -11.54
N ARG A 193 3.43 1.53 -12.59
CA ARG A 193 2.23 1.12 -13.33
C ARG A 193 0.99 0.94 -12.45
N GLY A 194 0.88 1.73 -11.39
CA GLY A 194 -0.27 1.80 -10.50
C GLY A 194 -1.19 2.97 -10.83
N LYS A 195 -1.91 3.42 -9.83
CA LYS A 195 -2.84 4.56 -9.92
C LYS A 195 -2.60 5.49 -8.74
N SER A 196 -2.71 6.80 -8.99
CA SER A 196 -2.70 7.81 -7.94
C SER A 196 -4.11 8.32 -7.66
N PHE A 197 -4.40 8.52 -6.38
CA PHE A 197 -5.66 9.04 -5.87
C PHE A 197 -5.37 10.15 -4.87
N THR A 198 -6.28 11.11 -4.75
CA THR A 198 -6.22 12.18 -3.76
C THR A 198 -7.43 12.08 -2.83
N ALA A 199 -7.18 12.21 -1.54
CA ALA A 199 -8.21 12.20 -0.50
C ALA A 199 -8.12 13.52 0.30
N ALA A 200 -8.76 14.57 -0.19
CA ALA A 200 -8.90 15.83 0.52
C ALA A 200 -9.95 15.75 1.64
N THR A 201 -10.82 14.73 1.61
CA THR A 201 -11.82 14.47 2.65
C THR A 201 -12.00 12.97 2.88
N ALA A 202 -12.48 12.59 4.07
CA ALA A 202 -12.86 11.21 4.37
C ALA A 202 -13.94 10.66 3.41
N LYS A 203 -14.69 11.53 2.73
CA LYS A 203 -15.70 11.15 1.73
C LYS A 203 -15.07 10.74 0.41
N ASP A 204 -13.94 11.34 0.03
CA ASP A 204 -13.23 11.02 -1.23
C ASP A 204 -12.71 9.59 -1.21
N LEU A 205 -12.31 9.10 -0.02
CA LEU A 205 -11.92 7.69 0.19
C LEU A 205 -13.02 6.67 -0.08
N GLN A 206 -14.29 7.07 -0.06
CA GLN A 206 -15.41 6.17 -0.36
C GLN A 206 -15.56 5.91 -1.85
N ALA A 207 -14.94 6.74 -2.68
CA ALA A 207 -14.98 6.66 -4.14
C ALA A 207 -13.79 5.83 -4.72
N ILE A 208 -12.77 5.54 -3.91
CA ILE A 208 -11.59 4.73 -4.23
C ILE A 208 -11.83 3.26 -3.82
#